data_910211fa7d945adccaa640a28cd85e5d
#
_entry.id   910211fa7d945adccaa640a28cd85e5d
#
_cell.length_a   1.000
_cell.length_b   1.000
_cell.length_c   1.000
_cell.angle_alpha   90.00
_cell.angle_beta   90.00
_cell.angle_gamma   90.00
#
_symmetry.space_group_name_H-M   'P 1'
#
loop_
_entity.id
_entity.type
_entity.pdbx_description
1 polymer ?
#
loop_
_entity_poly.entity_id
_entity_poly.type
_entity_poly.pdbx_seq_one_letter_code
_entity_poly.pdbx_strand_id
1 'polypeptide(L)'
;THACPMWVPLVENHEADRPGADYFVRQEADALMAADPEIDTVILGCTHYPILYPKIREAMPSGVNIVCQGDIVARSLVDYLRRHPEIDDRITRHGGATEHGGAISNRPNETHRPAESPMGHTEYLTTENPEKFASLATLFLGHDITPRHVTLPSHS
;
A
#
# COMPACT_ATOMS: atom_id res chain seq x y z
N THR A 1 2.90 -9.62 20.27
CA THR A 1 1.94 -9.23 19.20
C THR A 1 0.54 -9.11 19.78
N HIS A 2 -0.22 -8.15 19.28
CA HIS A 2 -1.61 -7.90 19.65
C HIS A 2 -2.50 -7.96 18.40
N ALA A 3 -3.61 -8.71 18.46
CA ALA A 3 -4.53 -8.86 17.35
C ALA A 3 -5.69 -7.86 17.48
N CYS A 4 -6.05 -7.20 16.38
CA CYS A 4 -7.15 -6.23 16.31
C CYS A 4 -8.22 -6.73 15.34
N PRO A 5 -9.07 -7.69 15.73
CA PRO A 5 -9.94 -8.43 14.80
C PRO A 5 -10.97 -7.56 14.08
N MET A 6 -11.39 -6.45 14.69
CA MET A 6 -12.39 -5.55 14.10
C MET A 6 -11.80 -4.50 13.16
N TRP A 7 -10.48 -4.26 13.16
CA TRP A 7 -9.90 -3.17 12.39
C TRP A 7 -9.98 -3.40 10.86
N VAL A 8 -9.73 -4.63 10.40
CA VAL A 8 -9.86 -4.97 8.97
C VAL A 8 -11.31 -4.85 8.51
N PRO A 9 -12.32 -5.46 9.19
CA PRO A 9 -13.72 -5.26 8.85
C PRO A 9 -14.17 -3.80 8.79
N LEU A 10 -13.70 -2.95 9.70
CA LEU A 10 -14.03 -1.51 9.68
C LEU A 10 -13.52 -0.83 8.41
N VAL A 11 -12.30 -1.14 7.98
CA VAL A 11 -11.74 -0.60 6.74
C VAL A 11 -12.48 -1.12 5.51
N GLU A 12 -12.69 -2.43 5.42
CA GLU A 12 -13.30 -3.08 4.25
C GLU A 12 -14.78 -2.71 4.06
N ASN A 13 -15.46 -2.32 5.13
CA ASN A 13 -16.85 -1.86 5.07
C ASN A 13 -16.99 -0.33 5.02
N HIS A 14 -15.90 0.42 4.77
CA HIS A 14 -15.89 1.89 4.72
C HIS A 14 -16.37 2.57 6.01
N GLU A 15 -16.17 1.91 7.16
CA GLU A 15 -16.54 2.41 8.48
C GLU A 15 -15.36 3.06 9.22
N ALA A 16 -14.16 3.07 8.60
CA ALA A 16 -12.92 3.57 9.23
C ALA A 16 -13.04 5.01 9.74
N ASP A 17 -13.74 5.89 9.01
CA ASP A 17 -13.93 7.30 9.38
C ASP A 17 -15.15 7.55 10.28
N ARG A 18 -15.96 6.51 10.53
CA ARG A 18 -17.18 6.64 11.34
C ARG A 18 -16.85 6.65 12.83
N PRO A 19 -17.72 7.29 13.68
CA PRO A 19 -17.51 7.31 15.12
C PRO A 19 -17.46 5.93 15.79
N GLY A 20 -18.11 4.93 15.18
CA GLY A 20 -18.06 3.55 15.68
C GLY A 20 -16.65 2.96 15.66
N ALA A 21 -15.79 3.37 14.73
CA ALA A 21 -14.42 2.92 14.67
C ALA A 21 -13.59 3.39 15.89
N ASP A 22 -13.90 4.56 16.46
CA ASP A 22 -13.17 5.11 17.61
C ASP A 22 -13.25 4.17 18.81
N TYR A 23 -14.41 3.56 19.01
CA TYR A 23 -14.60 2.60 20.10
C TYR A 23 -13.68 1.38 19.94
N PHE A 24 -13.70 0.74 18.77
CA PHE A 24 -12.90 -0.45 18.52
C PHE A 24 -11.40 -0.16 18.48
N VAL A 25 -11.00 1.00 17.96
CA VAL A 25 -9.60 1.40 17.95
C VAL A 25 -9.11 1.65 19.37
N ARG A 26 -9.86 2.39 20.17
CA ARG A 26 -9.52 2.69 21.56
C ARG A 26 -9.48 1.42 22.43
N GLN A 27 -10.42 0.51 22.23
CA GLN A 27 -10.46 -0.77 22.97
C GLN A 27 -9.13 -1.55 22.81
N GLU A 28 -8.61 -1.66 21.57
CA GLU A 28 -7.38 -2.40 21.33
C GLU A 28 -6.14 -1.62 21.78
N ALA A 29 -6.14 -0.30 21.62
CA ALA A 29 -5.06 0.55 22.11
C ALA A 29 -4.94 0.47 23.64
N ASP A 30 -6.06 0.60 24.36
CA ASP A 30 -6.10 0.50 25.81
C ASP A 30 -5.67 -0.89 26.30
N ALA A 31 -6.12 -1.95 25.63
CA ALA A 31 -5.73 -3.32 25.95
C ALA A 31 -4.23 -3.56 25.75
N LEU A 32 -3.64 -3.01 24.68
CA LEU A 32 -2.22 -3.11 24.42
C LEU A 32 -1.40 -2.39 25.49
N MET A 33 -1.77 -1.14 25.83
CA MET A 33 -1.09 -0.35 26.85
C MET A 33 -1.28 -0.88 28.27
N ALA A 34 -2.42 -1.54 28.55
CA ALA A 34 -2.66 -2.22 29.82
C ALA A 34 -1.81 -3.49 29.97
N ALA A 35 -1.51 -4.17 28.86
CA ALA A 35 -0.65 -5.35 28.86
C ALA A 35 0.82 -5.01 29.14
N ASP A 36 1.29 -3.87 28.65
CA ASP A 36 2.65 -3.36 28.90
C ASP A 36 2.67 -1.82 28.79
N PRO A 37 2.69 -1.11 29.93
CA PRO A 37 2.73 0.35 29.97
C PRO A 37 4.07 0.96 29.49
N GLU A 38 5.13 0.16 29.36
CA GLU A 38 6.44 0.61 28.91
C GLU A 38 6.62 0.58 27.40
N ILE A 39 5.57 0.24 26.63
CA ILE A 39 5.60 0.28 25.16
C ILE A 39 5.87 1.70 24.69
N ASP A 40 6.98 1.89 23.98
CA ASP A 40 7.39 3.14 23.36
C ASP A 40 7.19 3.15 21.83
N THR A 41 7.04 1.99 21.22
CA THR A 41 6.92 1.84 19.78
C THR A 41 5.93 0.74 19.40
N VAL A 42 5.01 1.08 18.50
CA VAL A 42 4.01 0.17 17.92
C VAL A 42 4.20 0.09 16.40
N ILE A 43 4.28 -1.12 15.87
CA ILE A 43 4.36 -1.37 14.43
C ILE A 43 3.00 -1.83 13.93
N LEU A 44 2.44 -1.11 12.96
CA LEU A 44 1.21 -1.50 12.29
C LEU A 44 1.50 -2.63 11.28
N GLY A 45 1.33 -3.88 11.74
CA GLY A 45 1.72 -5.08 11.01
C GLY A 45 0.70 -5.57 9.96
N CYS A 46 -0.33 -4.78 9.66
CA CYS A 46 -1.34 -5.10 8.66
C CYS A 46 -1.47 -3.94 7.66
N THR A 47 -1.69 -4.26 6.40
CA THR A 47 -1.82 -3.27 5.31
C THR A 47 -3.05 -2.37 5.46
N HIS A 48 -4.09 -2.80 6.17
CA HIS A 48 -5.30 -2.03 6.43
C HIS A 48 -5.12 -0.97 7.53
N TYR A 49 -4.27 -1.25 8.52
CA TYR A 49 -4.15 -0.41 9.72
C TYR A 49 -3.74 1.05 9.46
N PRO A 50 -2.90 1.37 8.45
CA PRO A 50 -2.60 2.77 8.10
C PRO A 50 -3.82 3.63 7.76
N ILE A 51 -4.92 3.04 7.28
CA ILE A 51 -6.19 3.76 7.03
C ILE A 51 -6.80 4.26 8.35
N LEU A 52 -6.62 3.52 9.44
CA LEU A 52 -7.07 3.89 10.79
C LEU A 52 -6.03 4.75 11.54
N TYR A 53 -4.90 5.10 10.92
CA TYR A 53 -3.79 5.79 11.59
C TYR A 53 -4.22 7.02 12.40
N PRO A 54 -5.08 7.94 11.91
CA PRO A 54 -5.49 9.12 12.67
C PRO A 54 -6.15 8.73 14.01
N LYS A 55 -7.03 7.73 13.98
CA LYS A 55 -7.74 7.23 15.17
C LYS A 55 -6.81 6.45 16.11
N ILE A 56 -5.89 5.66 15.55
CA ILE A 56 -4.86 4.96 16.34
C ILE A 56 -3.96 5.98 17.04
N ARG A 57 -3.53 7.02 16.33
CA ARG A 57 -2.67 8.07 16.91
C ARG A 57 -3.38 8.81 18.05
N GLU A 58 -4.69 9.08 17.90
CA GLU A 58 -5.49 9.73 18.94
C GLU A 58 -5.70 8.82 20.18
N ALA A 59 -5.86 7.53 19.95
CA ALA A 59 -6.06 6.55 21.03
C ALA A 59 -4.78 6.21 21.81
N MET A 60 -3.61 6.34 21.18
CA MET A 60 -2.31 6.02 21.79
C MET A 60 -1.73 7.21 22.58
N PRO A 61 -0.98 6.96 23.68
CA PRO A 61 -0.22 7.99 24.36
C PRO A 61 0.71 8.75 23.40
N SER A 62 0.89 10.05 23.64
CA SER A 62 1.70 10.92 22.74
C SER A 62 3.17 10.50 22.64
N GLY A 63 3.69 9.83 23.68
CA GLY A 63 5.07 9.33 23.70
C GLY A 63 5.30 8.05 22.90
N VAL A 64 4.24 7.34 22.49
CA VAL A 64 4.35 6.11 21.72
C VAL A 64 4.60 6.43 20.25
N ASN A 65 5.68 5.90 19.69
CA ASN A 65 5.97 5.98 18.26
C ASN A 65 5.13 4.95 17.49
N ILE A 66 4.48 5.38 16.39
CA ILE A 66 3.69 4.50 15.52
C ILE A 66 4.37 4.37 14.17
N VAL A 67 4.75 3.16 13.83
CA VAL A 67 5.48 2.83 12.59
C VAL A 67 4.52 2.20 11.57
N CYS A 68 4.33 2.88 10.43
CA CYS A 68 3.67 2.31 9.25
C CYS A 68 4.72 1.70 8.32
N GLN A 69 4.51 0.47 7.88
CA GLN A 69 5.49 -0.25 7.07
C GLN A 69 5.60 0.25 5.62
N GLY A 70 4.52 0.83 5.07
CA GLY A 70 4.41 1.16 3.65
C GLY A 70 5.58 1.98 3.10
N ASP A 71 5.90 3.11 3.72
CA ASP A 71 7.00 3.99 3.29
C ASP A 71 8.37 3.34 3.41
N ILE A 72 8.57 2.49 4.42
CA ILE A 72 9.83 1.79 4.65
C ILE A 72 10.02 0.75 3.54
N VAL A 73 8.98 -0.04 3.26
CA VAL A 73 8.99 -1.07 2.22
C VAL A 73 9.15 -0.43 0.83
N ALA A 74 8.45 0.66 0.54
CA ALA A 74 8.57 1.37 -0.73
C ALA A 74 9.99 1.88 -0.98
N ARG A 75 10.61 2.52 0.01
CA ARG A 75 12.02 2.96 -0.09
C ARG A 75 12.98 1.79 -0.28
N SER A 76 12.78 0.71 0.48
CA SER A 76 13.60 -0.50 0.36
C SER A 76 13.46 -1.14 -1.02
N LEU A 77 12.25 -1.14 -1.61
CA LEU A 77 12.01 -1.64 -2.95
C LEU A 77 12.74 -0.78 -4.00
N VAL A 78 12.66 0.55 -3.90
CA VAL A 78 13.39 1.46 -4.81
C VAL A 78 14.89 1.21 -4.75
N ASP A 79 15.45 1.07 -3.56
CA ASP A 79 16.89 0.78 -3.40
C ASP A 79 17.26 -0.62 -3.91
N TYR A 80 16.36 -1.58 -3.77
CA TYR A 80 16.54 -2.93 -4.31
C TYR A 80 16.58 -2.90 -5.84
N LEU A 81 15.61 -2.25 -6.49
CA LEU A 81 15.55 -2.14 -7.95
C LEU A 81 16.76 -1.40 -8.52
N ARG A 82 17.23 -0.33 -7.86
CA ARG A 82 18.47 0.36 -8.27
C ARG A 82 19.70 -0.55 -8.27
N ARG A 83 19.77 -1.50 -7.34
CA ARG A 83 20.88 -2.48 -7.24
C ARG A 83 20.69 -3.68 -8.17
N HIS A 84 19.49 -3.87 -8.72
CA HIS A 84 19.09 -4.98 -9.58
C HIS A 84 18.46 -4.49 -10.88
N PRO A 85 19.24 -3.80 -11.75
CA PRO A 85 18.73 -3.24 -13.00
C PRO A 85 18.15 -4.32 -13.93
N GLU A 86 18.63 -5.55 -13.85
CA GLU A 86 18.10 -6.70 -14.58
C GLU A 86 16.64 -7.02 -14.22
N ILE A 87 16.21 -6.69 -13.00
CA ILE A 87 14.83 -6.87 -12.55
C ILE A 87 13.99 -5.67 -12.98
N ASP A 88 14.49 -4.46 -12.77
CA ASP A 88 13.84 -3.22 -13.16
C ASP A 88 13.56 -3.17 -14.68
N ASP A 89 14.54 -3.53 -15.50
CA ASP A 89 14.41 -3.67 -16.95
C ASP A 89 13.31 -4.68 -17.36
N ARG A 90 13.16 -5.77 -16.63
CA ARG A 90 12.12 -6.76 -16.92
C ARG A 90 10.72 -6.27 -16.57
N ILE A 91 10.56 -5.56 -15.48
CA ILE A 91 9.29 -4.95 -15.07
C ILE A 91 8.89 -3.90 -16.12
N THR A 92 9.81 -3.05 -16.52
CA THR A 92 9.56 -1.97 -17.49
C THR A 92 9.23 -2.49 -18.88
N ARG A 93 9.91 -3.56 -19.35
CA ARG A 93 9.71 -4.13 -20.69
C ARG A 93 8.42 -4.92 -20.84
N HIS A 94 7.89 -5.51 -19.77
CA HIS A 94 6.64 -6.26 -19.83
C HIS A 94 5.39 -5.38 -19.64
N GLY A 95 5.56 -4.15 -19.15
CA GLY A 95 4.48 -3.17 -19.05
C GLY A 95 4.18 -2.36 -20.32
N GLY A 96 4.95 -2.57 -21.38
CA GLY A 96 4.90 -1.74 -22.60
C GLY A 96 4.99 -2.52 -23.89
N ALA A 97 4.12 -3.49 -24.14
CA ALA A 97 3.95 -4.05 -25.48
C ALA A 97 2.98 -3.20 -26.28
N THR A 98 3.44 -2.03 -26.76
CA THR A 98 2.92 -1.40 -27.98
C THR A 98 4.08 -1.22 -28.95
N GLU A 99 3.98 -1.93 -30.07
CA GLU A 99 4.85 -1.79 -31.22
C GLU A 99 4.93 -0.33 -31.64
N HIS A 100 6.10 0.32 -31.48
CA HIS A 100 6.61 1.34 -32.37
C HIS A 100 8.10 1.52 -32.08
N GLY A 101 8.94 1.14 -33.06
CA GLY A 101 10.38 1.30 -33.00
C GLY A 101 10.80 2.77 -32.92
N GLY A 102 11.63 3.06 -31.92
CA GLY A 102 12.32 4.33 -31.78
C GLY A 102 13.72 4.10 -31.24
N ALA A 103 14.71 4.38 -32.07
CA ALA A 103 16.13 4.19 -31.83
C ALA A 103 16.59 4.91 -30.55
N ILE A 104 17.34 4.20 -29.69
CA ILE A 104 18.05 4.77 -28.54
C ILE A 104 19.25 5.56 -29.06
N SER A 105 19.19 6.89 -28.98
CA SER A 105 20.31 7.78 -29.22
C SER A 105 21.16 7.89 -27.97
N ASN A 106 22.36 7.33 -27.99
CA ASN A 106 23.42 7.59 -27.02
C ASN A 106 23.89 9.05 -27.13
N ARG A 107 23.58 9.89 -26.16
CA ARG A 107 24.24 11.18 -25.94
C ARG A 107 24.78 11.25 -24.51
N PRO A 108 26.09 11.49 -24.33
CA PRO A 108 26.65 11.80 -23.04
C PRO A 108 26.43 13.28 -22.73
N ASN A 109 26.04 13.55 -21.51
CA ASN A 109 26.03 14.86 -20.86
C ASN A 109 24.76 15.73 -21.04
N GLU A 110 23.72 15.44 -20.25
CA GLU A 110 22.75 16.47 -19.86
C GLU A 110 22.47 16.39 -18.36
N THR A 111 22.62 17.54 -17.73
CA THR A 111 22.40 17.89 -16.33
C THR A 111 21.09 17.30 -15.77
N HIS A 112 21.15 16.78 -14.56
CA HIS A 112 20.07 16.19 -13.76
C HIS A 112 18.77 17.02 -13.78
N ARG A 113 17.92 16.72 -14.76
CA ARG A 113 16.48 16.86 -14.63
C ARG A 113 15.97 15.53 -14.08
N PRO A 114 15.08 15.48 -13.08
CA PRO A 114 14.43 14.22 -12.77
C PRO A 114 13.71 13.78 -14.04
N ALA A 115 14.19 12.70 -14.65
CA ALA A 115 13.53 12.10 -15.79
C ALA A 115 12.12 11.73 -15.31
N GLU A 116 11.11 12.32 -15.92
CA GLU A 116 9.77 11.78 -15.92
C GLU A 116 9.92 10.36 -16.49
N SER A 117 9.97 9.39 -15.58
CA SER A 117 9.92 7.99 -15.98
C SER A 117 8.68 7.82 -16.84
N PRO A 118 8.75 7.19 -18.02
CA PRO A 118 7.56 6.89 -18.79
C PRO A 118 6.63 6.13 -17.83
N MET A 119 5.47 6.70 -17.51
CA MET A 119 4.49 6.11 -16.61
C MET A 119 4.16 4.75 -17.18
N GLY A 120 4.68 3.70 -16.56
CA GLY A 120 4.35 2.33 -16.93
C GLY A 120 2.82 2.17 -16.89
N HIS A 121 2.26 1.46 -17.87
CA HIS A 121 0.84 1.14 -17.84
C HIS A 121 0.58 0.14 -16.70
N THR A 122 -0.27 0.52 -15.74
CA THR A 122 -0.71 -0.37 -14.66
C THR A 122 -2.07 -0.93 -15.01
N GLU A 123 -2.19 -2.25 -15.09
CA GLU A 123 -3.46 -2.95 -15.26
C GLU A 123 -3.87 -3.59 -13.92
N TYR A 124 -5.09 -3.34 -13.49
CA TYR A 124 -5.65 -3.92 -12.28
C TYR A 124 -6.52 -5.13 -12.65
N LEU A 125 -6.18 -6.29 -12.14
CA LEU A 125 -6.87 -7.55 -12.40
C LEU A 125 -7.46 -8.09 -11.10
N THR A 126 -8.69 -8.60 -11.17
CA THR A 126 -9.35 -9.21 -10.01
C THR A 126 -10.12 -10.46 -10.41
N THR A 127 -10.17 -11.43 -9.50
CA THR A 127 -11.04 -12.61 -9.61
C THR A 127 -12.39 -12.42 -8.90
N GLU A 128 -12.55 -11.27 -8.21
CA GLU A 128 -13.79 -10.86 -7.55
C GLU A 128 -14.59 -9.88 -8.42
N ASN A 129 -15.70 -9.38 -7.85
CA ASN A 129 -16.49 -8.32 -8.48
C ASN A 129 -15.62 -7.06 -8.66
N PRO A 130 -15.45 -6.55 -9.91
CA PRO A 130 -14.59 -5.40 -10.20
C PRO A 130 -15.02 -4.11 -9.47
N GLU A 131 -16.31 -3.89 -9.30
CA GLU A 131 -16.82 -2.67 -8.62
C GLU A 131 -16.46 -2.68 -7.14
N LYS A 132 -16.62 -3.83 -6.46
CA LYS A 132 -16.21 -3.99 -5.07
C LYS A 132 -14.70 -3.82 -4.92
N PHE A 133 -13.92 -4.42 -5.80
CA PHE A 133 -12.46 -4.28 -5.80
C PHE A 133 -12.05 -2.81 -6.04
N ALA A 134 -12.65 -2.12 -7.02
CA ALA A 134 -12.36 -0.71 -7.29
C ALA A 134 -12.62 0.18 -6.08
N SER A 135 -13.76 -0.01 -5.41
CA SER A 135 -14.14 0.77 -4.23
C SER A 135 -13.11 0.65 -3.09
N LEU A 136 -12.67 -0.57 -2.80
CA LEU A 136 -11.63 -0.80 -1.79
C LEU A 136 -10.26 -0.28 -2.23
N ALA A 137 -9.87 -0.54 -3.48
CA ALA A 137 -8.58 -0.09 -4.00
C ALA A 137 -8.46 1.44 -4.00
N THR A 138 -9.53 2.16 -4.34
CA THR A 138 -9.58 3.63 -4.25
C THR A 138 -9.24 4.14 -2.85
N LEU A 139 -9.71 3.46 -1.81
CA LEU A 139 -9.40 3.81 -0.42
C LEU A 139 -7.89 3.76 -0.11
N PHE A 140 -7.18 2.77 -0.66
CA PHE A 140 -5.74 2.59 -0.45
C PHE A 140 -4.89 3.45 -1.39
N LEU A 141 -5.33 3.63 -2.64
CA LEU A 141 -4.55 4.33 -3.68
C LEU A 141 -4.80 5.84 -3.69
N GLY A 142 -5.93 6.30 -3.12
CA GLY A 142 -6.32 7.71 -3.13
C GLY A 142 -6.80 8.22 -4.50
N HIS A 143 -7.02 7.33 -5.47
CA HIS A 143 -7.56 7.64 -6.80
C HIS A 143 -8.36 6.47 -7.34
N ASP A 144 -9.28 6.77 -8.25
CA ASP A 144 -10.12 5.76 -8.88
C ASP A 144 -9.32 4.86 -9.83
N ILE A 145 -9.69 3.60 -9.89
CA ILE A 145 -9.14 2.61 -10.81
C ILE A 145 -10.26 1.89 -11.57
N THR A 146 -9.93 1.33 -12.72
CA THR A 146 -10.83 0.50 -13.53
C THR A 146 -10.24 -0.92 -13.62
N PRO A 147 -10.62 -1.82 -12.70
CA PRO A 147 -10.13 -3.19 -12.72
C PRO A 147 -10.88 -4.03 -13.75
N ARG A 148 -10.19 -5.07 -14.27
CA ARG A 148 -10.75 -6.06 -15.16
C ARG A 148 -10.91 -7.40 -14.44
N HIS A 149 -12.08 -8.03 -14.60
CA HIS A 149 -12.29 -9.39 -14.09
C HIS A 149 -11.47 -10.40 -14.90
N VAL A 150 -10.83 -11.33 -14.20
CA VAL A 150 -10.11 -12.45 -14.79
C VAL A 150 -10.51 -13.77 -14.11
N THR A 151 -10.53 -14.84 -14.88
CA THR A 151 -10.73 -16.18 -14.34
C THR A 151 -9.40 -16.92 -14.36
N LEU A 152 -8.99 -17.46 -13.22
CA LEU A 152 -7.79 -18.29 -13.16
C LEU A 152 -8.08 -19.66 -13.77
N PRO A 153 -7.13 -20.25 -14.54
CA PRO A 153 -7.28 -21.60 -15.04
C PRO A 153 -7.38 -22.58 -13.86
N SER A 154 -8.37 -23.46 -13.89
CA SER A 154 -8.47 -24.55 -12.93
C SER A 154 -7.28 -25.49 -13.14
N HIS A 155 -6.44 -25.65 -12.13
CA HIS A 155 -5.43 -26.69 -12.12
C HIS A 155 -6.16 -28.05 -12.01
N SER A 156 -6.16 -28.79 -13.11
CA SER A 156 -6.60 -30.19 -13.17
C SER A 156 -5.49 -31.09 -12.69
#